data_f531d1bfb84a689e2225e020e38d86fa
#
_entry.id   f531d1bfb84a689e2225e020e38d86fa
#
_cell.length_a   1.000
_cell.length_b   1.000
_cell.length_c   1.000
_cell.angle_alpha   90.00
_cell.angle_beta   90.00
_cell.angle_gamma   90.00
#
_symmetry.space_group_name_H-M   'P 1'
#
loop_
_entity.id
_entity.type
_entity.pdbx_description
1 polymer ?
#
loop_
_entity_poly.entity_id
_entity_poly.type
_entity_poly.pdbx_seq_one_letter_code
_entity_poly.pdbx_strand_id
1 'polypeptide(L)'
;MTPTQQTFSKRTVCSLDCPDSCGVLVTVDAATGRAIRVQGDPHHPVTRGFLCGKVAKYLDHVYAPDRVLYPMRRKRGVAKGALAPGREQEAFERVSWDAALRAIAQRLRDTVETHGSEAILPYSYAGTIGALGYASMDRRFFHRLGASQLDRTICATAGGEALLSVYGRKLGTDTEHFHKARLILAWGANVHSNNIHLWPQIEQARRDGARLIVIDPYATRTARLADTHLAIHPGTDTALALGLMHIILRDQLEDQAWTAQHTHGLPQLREHVGPYTPAFVANATGIATQAIESLARAYATTHPAVIRMNYGVQRSENGGAAARAIAMLPALTGAWQHIGGGLQLSTSGAFSFDKKALEMPELM
;
A
#
# COMPACT_ATOMS: atom_id res chain seq x y z
N MET A 1 -7.28 29.28 41.74
CA MET A 1 -6.71 27.99 41.34
C MET A 1 -7.56 27.46 40.21
N THR A 2 -7.07 27.40 38.99
CA THR A 2 -7.77 26.76 37.85
C THR A 2 -7.91 25.28 38.18
N PRO A 3 -9.10 24.68 38.09
CA PRO A 3 -9.27 23.25 38.37
C PRO A 3 -8.31 22.47 37.41
N THR A 4 -7.52 21.60 38.02
CA THR A 4 -6.62 20.73 37.25
C THR A 4 -7.49 19.83 36.35
N GLN A 5 -7.44 20.05 35.06
CA GLN A 5 -8.24 19.28 34.12
C GLN A 5 -7.79 17.80 34.19
N GLN A 6 -8.67 16.95 34.69
CA GLN A 6 -8.38 15.52 34.81
C GLN A 6 -8.43 14.90 33.41
N THR A 7 -7.31 14.32 33.00
CA THR A 7 -7.19 13.70 31.68
C THR A 7 -6.68 12.27 31.80
N PHE A 8 -6.97 11.43 30.81
CA PHE A 8 -6.39 10.10 30.67
C PHE A 8 -6.00 9.85 29.21
N SER A 9 -5.04 8.95 28.99
CA SER A 9 -4.61 8.57 27.65
C SER A 9 -5.06 7.16 27.30
N LYS A 10 -5.50 6.98 26.06
CA LYS A 10 -5.84 5.70 25.45
C LYS A 10 -4.91 5.42 24.28
N ARG A 11 -4.38 4.19 24.22
CA ARG A 11 -3.63 3.69 23.07
C ARG A 11 -4.61 3.16 22.03
N THR A 12 -4.36 3.52 20.78
CA THR A 12 -5.08 3.04 19.60
C THR A 12 -4.14 2.96 18.41
N VAL A 13 -4.68 2.64 17.23
CA VAL A 13 -3.93 2.58 15.97
C VAL A 13 -4.56 3.52 14.95
N CYS A 14 -3.73 4.01 14.04
CA CYS A 14 -4.21 4.76 12.89
C CYS A 14 -4.99 3.83 11.96
N SER A 15 -6.19 4.26 11.56
CA SER A 15 -7.09 3.48 10.70
C SER A 15 -6.95 3.82 9.21
N LEU A 16 -6.07 4.74 8.82
CA LEU A 16 -5.89 5.08 7.41
C LEU A 16 -5.20 3.96 6.64
N ASP A 17 -5.55 3.85 5.36
CA ASP A 17 -4.91 2.93 4.41
C ASP A 17 -3.47 3.38 4.13
N CYS A 18 -2.55 2.87 4.94
CA CYS A 18 -1.14 3.23 4.92
C CYS A 18 -0.32 2.05 5.45
N PRO A 19 0.82 1.71 4.82
CA PRO A 19 1.65 0.59 5.25
C PRO A 19 2.28 0.77 6.64
N ASP A 20 2.25 1.99 7.19
CA ASP A 20 2.99 2.32 8.41
C ASP A 20 2.27 1.89 9.70
N SER A 21 0.94 1.69 9.66
CA SER A 21 0.11 1.17 10.78
C SER A 21 0.41 1.82 12.14
N CYS A 22 0.51 3.16 12.19
CA CYS A 22 1.00 3.91 13.34
C CYS A 22 0.24 3.61 14.64
N GLY A 23 0.97 3.37 15.73
CA GLY A 23 0.43 3.44 17.08
C GLY A 23 0.15 4.90 17.47
N VAL A 24 -0.99 5.14 18.10
CA VAL A 24 -1.49 6.47 18.44
C VAL A 24 -1.89 6.52 19.92
N LEU A 25 -1.50 7.58 20.61
CA LEU A 25 -1.96 7.93 21.97
C LEU A 25 -2.95 9.08 21.87
N VAL A 26 -4.15 8.87 22.38
CA VAL A 26 -5.22 9.87 22.43
C VAL A 26 -5.43 10.30 23.88
N THR A 27 -5.22 11.58 24.18
CA THR A 27 -5.54 12.16 25.49
C THR A 27 -6.99 12.64 25.48
N VAL A 28 -7.74 12.22 26.48
CA VAL A 28 -9.17 12.50 26.64
C VAL A 28 -9.37 13.30 27.91
N ASP A 29 -10.18 14.34 27.84
CA ASP A 29 -10.72 15.07 28.98
C ASP A 29 -11.74 14.19 29.69
N ALA A 30 -11.51 13.91 30.98
CA ALA A 30 -12.34 12.99 31.75
C ALA A 30 -13.76 13.51 32.02
N ALA A 31 -13.92 14.84 32.11
CA ALA A 31 -15.21 15.45 32.38
C ALA A 31 -16.14 15.46 31.16
N THR A 32 -15.59 15.69 30.00
CA THR A 32 -16.36 15.83 28.75
C THR A 32 -16.34 14.59 27.86
N GLY A 33 -15.40 13.64 28.09
CA GLY A 33 -15.13 12.53 27.19
C GLY A 33 -14.53 12.95 25.84
N ARG A 34 -14.13 14.21 25.70
CA ARG A 34 -13.61 14.77 24.45
C ARG A 34 -12.13 14.49 24.31
N ALA A 35 -11.70 13.99 23.15
CA ALA A 35 -10.30 13.90 22.82
C ALA A 35 -9.72 15.30 22.62
N ILE A 36 -8.61 15.61 23.29
CA ILE A 36 -7.98 16.93 23.29
C ILE A 36 -6.57 16.92 22.69
N ARG A 37 -5.96 15.75 22.53
CA ARG A 37 -4.62 15.60 21.95
C ARG A 37 -4.45 14.25 21.28
N VAL A 38 -3.73 14.24 20.16
CA VAL A 38 -3.29 13.02 19.44
C VAL A 38 -1.79 13.06 19.31
N GLN A 39 -1.11 11.96 19.66
CA GLN A 39 0.34 11.80 19.57
C GLN A 39 0.67 10.42 19.03
N GLY A 40 1.85 10.27 18.41
CA GLY A 40 2.38 8.95 18.09
C GLY A 40 2.79 8.20 19.35
N ASP A 41 2.63 6.88 19.32
CA ASP A 41 3.12 6.01 20.39
C ASP A 41 4.66 5.85 20.25
N PRO A 42 5.46 6.35 21.22
CA PRO A 42 6.92 6.24 21.15
C PRO A 42 7.41 4.79 21.23
N HIS A 43 6.59 3.87 21.72
CA HIS A 43 6.91 2.44 21.83
C HIS A 43 6.53 1.64 20.58
N HIS A 44 5.94 2.29 19.56
CA HIS A 44 5.65 1.60 18.30
C HIS A 44 6.96 1.31 17.55
N PRO A 45 7.25 0.05 17.15
CA PRO A 45 8.56 -0.34 16.64
C PRO A 45 8.96 0.39 15.35
N VAL A 46 8.01 0.64 14.46
CA VAL A 46 8.25 1.28 13.15
C VAL A 46 8.24 2.80 13.26
N THR A 47 7.17 3.37 13.84
CA THR A 47 6.91 4.82 13.76
C THR A 47 7.51 5.62 14.92
N ARG A 48 7.82 4.97 16.04
CA ARG A 48 8.56 5.52 17.20
C ARG A 48 8.08 6.91 17.64
N GLY A 49 6.76 7.09 17.69
CA GLY A 49 6.16 8.37 18.09
C GLY A 49 6.00 9.41 16.97
N PHE A 50 6.50 9.14 15.77
CA PHE A 50 6.28 10.03 14.63
C PHE A 50 4.84 9.90 14.12
N LEU A 51 4.14 11.02 13.91
CA LEU A 51 2.85 11.09 13.21
C LEU A 51 2.99 11.89 11.93
N CYS A 52 2.37 11.39 10.86
CA CYS A 52 2.25 12.18 9.62
C CYS A 52 1.31 13.37 9.80
N GLY A 53 1.43 14.38 8.93
CA GLY A 53 0.62 15.60 8.99
C GLY A 53 -0.89 15.38 8.90
N LYS A 54 -1.34 14.27 8.34
CA LYS A 54 -2.78 13.91 8.29
C LYS A 54 -3.30 13.54 9.68
N VAL A 55 -2.62 12.63 10.37
CA VAL A 55 -3.06 12.12 11.68
C VAL A 55 -2.84 13.14 12.79
N ALA A 56 -1.79 13.96 12.70
CA ALA A 56 -1.54 15.03 13.65
C ALA A 56 -2.71 16.04 13.73
N LYS A 57 -3.49 16.18 12.64
CA LYS A 57 -4.67 17.05 12.56
C LYS A 57 -6.00 16.30 12.66
N TYR A 58 -6.00 15.08 13.17
CA TYR A 58 -7.20 14.25 13.16
C TYR A 58 -8.35 14.83 14.00
N LEU A 59 -8.02 15.54 15.10
CA LEU A 59 -9.03 16.18 15.93
C LEU A 59 -9.72 17.35 15.23
N ASP A 60 -9.03 18.09 14.38
CA ASP A 60 -9.63 19.13 13.56
C ASP A 60 -10.72 18.55 12.64
N HIS A 61 -10.44 17.37 12.06
CA HIS A 61 -11.41 16.64 11.25
C HIS A 61 -12.55 16.06 12.09
N VAL A 62 -12.24 15.41 13.24
CA VAL A 62 -13.25 14.79 14.10
C VAL A 62 -14.24 15.80 14.65
N TYR A 63 -13.77 17.00 14.99
CA TYR A 63 -14.57 18.06 15.60
C TYR A 63 -14.87 19.23 14.66
N ALA A 64 -14.69 19.02 13.35
CA ALA A 64 -15.03 20.03 12.35
C ALA A 64 -16.52 20.44 12.47
N PRO A 65 -16.84 21.75 12.42
CA PRO A 65 -18.21 22.23 12.59
C PRO A 65 -19.14 21.80 11.45
N ASP A 66 -18.60 21.51 10.29
CA ASP A 66 -19.31 21.05 9.09
C ASP A 66 -19.40 19.52 8.99
N ARG A 67 -18.91 18.80 10.01
CA ARG A 67 -19.00 17.33 10.05
C ARG A 67 -20.45 16.86 10.09
N VAL A 68 -20.81 15.91 9.22
CA VAL A 68 -22.12 15.28 9.22
C VAL A 68 -22.25 14.36 10.43
N LEU A 69 -23.08 14.74 11.41
CA LEU A 69 -23.28 14.04 12.68
C LEU A 69 -24.52 13.15 12.70
N TYR A 70 -25.43 13.33 11.76
CA TYR A 70 -26.72 12.66 11.71
C TYR A 70 -27.01 12.15 10.32
N PRO A 71 -27.87 11.10 10.17
CA PRO A 71 -28.32 10.68 8.86
C PRO A 71 -29.03 11.82 8.11
N MET A 72 -28.67 11.97 6.84
CA MET A 72 -29.22 12.98 5.95
C MET A 72 -29.91 12.29 4.76
N ARG A 73 -31.13 12.71 4.45
CA ARG A 73 -31.87 12.23 3.30
C ARG A 73 -32.01 13.34 2.26
N ARG A 74 -31.80 13.01 0.99
CA ARG A 74 -32.08 13.96 -0.10
C ARG A 74 -33.57 14.24 -0.17
N LYS A 75 -33.93 15.52 -0.25
CA LYS A 75 -35.31 15.96 -0.41
C LYS A 75 -35.88 15.47 -1.73
N ARG A 76 -37.17 15.15 -1.75
CA ARG A 76 -37.86 14.74 -2.98
C ARG A 76 -37.83 15.88 -3.99
N GLY A 77 -37.69 15.55 -5.28
CA GLY A 77 -37.67 16.52 -6.37
C GLY A 77 -36.34 17.27 -6.56
N VAL A 78 -35.39 17.13 -5.66
CA VAL A 78 -34.05 17.73 -5.83
C VAL A 78 -33.18 16.83 -6.67
N ALA A 79 -32.75 17.32 -7.83
CA ALA A 79 -31.88 16.59 -8.73
C ALA A 79 -30.53 16.22 -8.08
N LYS A 80 -29.96 15.08 -8.51
CA LYS A 80 -28.58 14.71 -8.16
C LYS A 80 -27.62 15.60 -8.95
N GLY A 81 -26.59 16.11 -8.28
CA GLY A 81 -25.59 16.97 -8.90
C GLY A 81 -24.68 17.59 -7.83
N ALA A 82 -23.67 18.34 -8.27
CA ALA A 82 -22.82 19.11 -7.40
C ALA A 82 -23.63 20.27 -6.80
N LEU A 83 -23.49 20.45 -5.49
CA LEU A 83 -24.01 21.60 -4.75
C LEU A 83 -22.86 22.56 -4.49
N ALA A 84 -23.15 23.86 -4.51
CA ALA A 84 -22.19 24.82 -4.02
C ALA A 84 -21.92 24.56 -2.52
N PRO A 85 -20.67 24.71 -2.04
CA PRO A 85 -20.36 24.56 -0.62
C PRO A 85 -21.27 25.42 0.26
N GLY A 86 -21.76 24.84 1.35
CA GLY A 86 -22.68 25.51 2.28
C GLY A 86 -24.16 25.47 1.88
N ARG A 87 -24.51 24.89 0.72
CA ARG A 87 -25.89 24.74 0.25
C ARG A 87 -26.47 23.33 0.43
N GLU A 88 -25.80 22.48 1.20
CA GLU A 88 -26.19 21.08 1.41
C GLU A 88 -27.61 20.98 2.05
N GLN A 89 -27.96 21.90 2.91
CA GLN A 89 -29.27 21.97 3.56
C GLN A 89 -30.43 22.22 2.58
N GLU A 90 -30.15 22.77 1.41
CA GLU A 90 -31.17 22.95 0.36
C GLU A 90 -31.60 21.61 -0.24
N ALA A 91 -30.65 20.69 -0.38
CA ALA A 91 -30.87 19.40 -1.00
C ALA A 91 -31.13 18.26 -0.02
N PHE A 92 -30.69 18.40 1.24
CA PHE A 92 -30.78 17.36 2.24
C PHE A 92 -31.59 17.80 3.47
N GLU A 93 -32.23 16.84 4.10
CA GLU A 93 -32.90 17.00 5.39
C GLU A 93 -32.39 15.98 6.39
N ARG A 94 -32.27 16.38 7.65
CA ARG A 94 -31.92 15.48 8.75
C ARG A 94 -33.06 14.52 9.02
N VAL A 95 -32.74 13.23 9.19
CA VAL A 95 -33.68 12.18 9.61
C VAL A 95 -33.15 11.46 10.84
N SER A 96 -34.02 10.76 11.57
CA SER A 96 -33.57 9.89 12.64
C SER A 96 -32.86 8.63 12.10
N TRP A 97 -32.02 8.00 12.94
CA TRP A 97 -31.41 6.71 12.60
C TRP A 97 -32.45 5.66 12.26
N ASP A 98 -33.54 5.58 13.03
CA ASP A 98 -34.62 4.63 12.77
C ASP A 98 -35.30 4.88 11.43
N ALA A 99 -35.53 6.12 11.07
CA ALA A 99 -36.13 6.47 9.77
C ALA A 99 -35.19 6.11 8.63
N ALA A 100 -33.86 6.38 8.78
CA ALA A 100 -32.88 6.04 7.78
C ALA A 100 -32.76 4.52 7.60
N LEU A 101 -32.64 3.75 8.69
CA LEU A 101 -32.52 2.30 8.64
C LEU A 101 -33.78 1.63 8.08
N ARG A 102 -34.97 2.09 8.46
CA ARG A 102 -36.23 1.58 7.87
C ARG A 102 -36.29 1.85 6.38
N ALA A 103 -35.92 3.05 5.94
CA ALA A 103 -35.95 3.40 4.51
C ALA A 103 -34.94 2.57 3.68
N ILE A 104 -33.74 2.33 4.21
CA ILE A 104 -32.73 1.47 3.58
C ILE A 104 -33.22 0.02 3.52
N ALA A 105 -33.68 -0.53 4.65
CA ALA A 105 -34.17 -1.90 4.70
C ALA A 105 -35.37 -2.13 3.74
N GLN A 106 -36.29 -1.17 3.66
CA GLN A 106 -37.41 -1.26 2.70
C GLN A 106 -36.89 -1.26 1.26
N ARG A 107 -35.96 -0.35 0.92
CA ARG A 107 -35.41 -0.31 -0.43
C ARG A 107 -34.66 -1.59 -0.80
N LEU A 108 -33.93 -2.19 0.12
CA LEU A 108 -33.27 -3.48 -0.11
C LEU A 108 -34.29 -4.58 -0.37
N ARG A 109 -35.36 -4.67 0.45
CA ARG A 109 -36.47 -5.64 0.23
C ARG A 109 -37.14 -5.45 -1.12
N ASP A 110 -37.55 -4.22 -1.46
CA ASP A 110 -38.19 -3.91 -2.74
C ASP A 110 -37.30 -4.32 -3.92
N THR A 111 -35.99 -4.11 -3.81
CA THR A 111 -35.03 -4.49 -4.85
C THR A 111 -34.94 -6.01 -4.99
N VAL A 112 -34.85 -6.73 -3.87
CA VAL A 112 -34.83 -8.21 -3.86
C VAL A 112 -36.10 -8.78 -4.44
N GLU A 113 -37.26 -8.26 -4.05
CA GLU A 113 -38.57 -8.72 -4.53
C GLU A 113 -38.76 -8.46 -6.04
N THR A 114 -38.27 -7.34 -6.55
CA THR A 114 -38.48 -6.92 -7.94
C THR A 114 -37.42 -7.47 -8.90
N HIS A 115 -36.16 -7.57 -8.47
CA HIS A 115 -35.01 -7.82 -9.34
C HIS A 115 -34.14 -8.98 -8.89
N GLY A 116 -34.40 -9.59 -7.74
CA GLY A 116 -33.54 -10.58 -7.10
C GLY A 116 -32.43 -9.95 -6.28
N SER A 117 -31.88 -10.73 -5.36
CA SER A 117 -30.82 -10.27 -4.44
C SER A 117 -29.51 -9.90 -5.16
N GLU A 118 -29.21 -10.58 -6.27
CA GLU A 118 -28.00 -10.35 -7.09
C GLU A 118 -28.00 -8.98 -7.78
N ALA A 119 -29.18 -8.30 -7.89
CA ALA A 119 -29.23 -6.90 -8.36
C ALA A 119 -28.58 -5.90 -7.39
N ILE A 120 -28.26 -6.33 -6.17
CA ILE A 120 -27.58 -5.52 -5.17
C ILE A 120 -26.08 -5.82 -5.24
N LEU A 121 -25.28 -4.82 -5.65
CA LEU A 121 -23.82 -4.90 -5.63
C LEU A 121 -23.26 -3.96 -4.54
N PRO A 122 -22.80 -4.50 -3.41
CA PRO A 122 -22.13 -3.70 -2.36
C PRO A 122 -20.75 -3.28 -2.83
N TYR A 123 -20.68 -2.10 -3.43
CA TYR A 123 -19.44 -1.53 -3.92
C TYR A 123 -18.65 -0.92 -2.77
N SER A 124 -17.59 -1.60 -2.34
CA SER A 124 -16.68 -1.11 -1.31
C SER A 124 -15.24 -1.46 -1.64
N TYR A 125 -14.31 -0.55 -1.28
CA TYR A 125 -12.89 -0.78 -1.49
C TYR A 125 -12.08 -0.20 -0.33
N ALA A 126 -10.79 0.20 -0.57
CA ALA A 126 -9.92 0.75 0.45
C ALA A 126 -10.43 2.08 1.02
N GLY A 127 -10.03 2.36 2.23
CA GLY A 127 -10.39 3.56 2.98
C GLY A 127 -9.87 3.43 4.40
N THR A 128 -10.76 3.43 5.39
CA THR A 128 -10.41 3.04 6.75
C THR A 128 -10.13 1.55 6.77
N ILE A 129 -8.89 1.16 7.10
CA ILE A 129 -8.45 -0.24 7.13
C ILE A 129 -8.47 -0.79 8.54
N GLY A 130 -9.05 -1.97 8.67
CA GLY A 130 -9.10 -2.71 9.92
C GLY A 130 -9.98 -3.94 9.76
N ALA A 131 -9.66 -5.03 10.44
CA ALA A 131 -10.39 -6.29 10.31
C ALA A 131 -11.89 -6.15 10.62
N LEU A 132 -12.26 -5.26 11.53
CA LEU A 132 -13.66 -5.02 11.91
C LEU A 132 -14.33 -3.90 11.09
N GLY A 133 -13.57 -2.90 10.64
CA GLY A 133 -14.13 -1.72 9.99
C GLY A 133 -14.13 -1.77 8.45
N TYR A 134 -13.50 -2.77 7.84
CA TYR A 134 -13.27 -2.80 6.40
C TYR A 134 -13.86 -4.03 5.70
N ALA A 135 -13.69 -5.22 6.26
CA ALA A 135 -14.08 -6.45 5.58
C ALA A 135 -14.44 -7.52 6.61
N SER A 136 -15.64 -7.46 7.16
CA SER A 136 -16.14 -8.42 8.13
C SER A 136 -17.66 -8.48 8.15
N MET A 137 -18.32 -7.76 9.03
CA MET A 137 -19.76 -7.80 9.21
C MET A 137 -20.54 -7.25 8.01
N ASP A 138 -19.96 -6.32 7.25
CA ASP A 138 -20.53 -5.85 5.99
C ASP A 138 -20.69 -7.02 5.00
N ARG A 139 -19.64 -7.84 4.81
CA ARG A 139 -19.73 -9.02 3.94
C ARG A 139 -20.71 -10.05 4.46
N ARG A 140 -20.69 -10.36 5.75
CA ARG A 140 -21.65 -11.26 6.37
C ARG A 140 -23.09 -10.83 6.13
N PHE A 141 -23.38 -9.54 6.26
CA PHE A 141 -24.71 -8.99 5.97
C PHE A 141 -25.12 -9.22 4.51
N PHE A 142 -24.24 -8.92 3.57
CA PHE A 142 -24.54 -9.06 2.15
C PHE A 142 -24.55 -10.52 1.68
N HIS A 143 -23.74 -11.40 2.29
CA HIS A 143 -23.85 -12.85 2.08
C HIS A 143 -25.25 -13.33 2.51
N ARG A 144 -25.70 -12.96 3.72
CA ARG A 144 -27.05 -13.33 4.19
C ARG A 144 -28.16 -12.79 3.31
N LEU A 145 -27.94 -11.66 2.66
CA LEU A 145 -28.90 -11.08 1.71
C LEU A 145 -28.89 -11.79 0.34
N GLY A 146 -27.86 -12.55 0.03
CA GLY A 146 -27.65 -13.15 -1.31
C GLY A 146 -27.23 -12.15 -2.36
N ALA A 147 -26.60 -11.04 -1.96
CA ALA A 147 -26.18 -9.97 -2.88
C ALA A 147 -24.97 -10.37 -3.73
N SER A 148 -24.83 -9.74 -4.90
CA SER A 148 -23.62 -9.88 -5.72
C SER A 148 -22.37 -9.53 -4.94
N GLN A 149 -21.25 -10.18 -5.28
CA GLN A 149 -19.97 -9.93 -4.63
C GLN A 149 -19.03 -9.11 -5.50
N LEU A 150 -18.41 -8.10 -4.91
CA LEU A 150 -17.32 -7.38 -5.54
C LEU A 150 -15.99 -8.07 -5.22
N ASP A 151 -15.30 -8.53 -6.25
CA ASP A 151 -13.90 -8.94 -6.11
C ASP A 151 -12.98 -7.70 -6.04
N ARG A 152 -12.31 -7.52 -4.91
CA ARG A 152 -11.49 -6.33 -4.63
C ARG A 152 -10.09 -6.49 -5.22
N THR A 153 -9.96 -6.54 -6.54
CA THR A 153 -8.71 -6.84 -7.26
C THR A 153 -7.95 -5.63 -7.81
N ILE A 154 -8.61 -4.46 -7.91
CA ILE A 154 -8.06 -3.29 -8.63
C ILE A 154 -6.78 -2.74 -8.00
N CYS A 155 -6.63 -2.75 -6.67
CA CYS A 155 -5.57 -2.01 -5.97
C CYS A 155 -4.23 -2.76 -5.89
N ALA A 156 -4.21 -3.98 -5.35
CA ALA A 156 -2.99 -4.62 -4.89
C ALA A 156 -2.79 -6.05 -5.42
N THR A 157 -3.80 -6.64 -6.05
CA THR A 157 -3.81 -8.08 -6.36
C THR A 157 -2.70 -8.45 -7.33
N ALA A 158 -2.49 -7.71 -8.41
CA ALA A 158 -1.48 -8.03 -9.41
C ALA A 158 -0.06 -8.16 -8.80
N GLY A 159 0.34 -7.22 -7.94
CA GLY A 159 1.62 -7.30 -7.23
C GLY A 159 1.66 -8.42 -6.19
N GLY A 160 0.53 -8.67 -5.51
CA GLY A 160 0.41 -9.78 -4.57
C GLY A 160 0.56 -11.14 -5.24
N GLU A 161 -0.09 -11.35 -6.36
CA GLU A 161 0.00 -12.59 -7.17
C GLU A 161 1.40 -12.77 -7.77
N ALA A 162 2.05 -11.66 -8.16
CA ALA A 162 3.45 -11.69 -8.59
C ALA A 162 4.38 -12.26 -7.50
N LEU A 163 4.24 -11.80 -6.25
CA LEU A 163 5.02 -12.34 -5.13
C LEU A 163 4.70 -13.82 -4.85
N LEU A 164 3.42 -14.20 -4.90
CA LEU A 164 3.01 -15.58 -4.73
C LEU A 164 3.61 -16.50 -5.80
N SER A 165 3.67 -16.03 -7.06
CA SER A 165 4.24 -16.79 -8.17
C SER A 165 5.75 -16.99 -8.07
N VAL A 166 6.47 -16.09 -7.40
CA VAL A 166 7.94 -16.16 -7.22
C VAL A 166 8.32 -16.87 -5.94
N TYR A 167 7.65 -16.56 -4.82
CA TYR A 167 8.06 -16.98 -3.49
C TYR A 167 7.10 -17.98 -2.81
N GLY A 168 5.95 -18.28 -3.40
CA GLY A 168 4.89 -19.07 -2.78
C GLY A 168 4.17 -18.34 -1.63
N ARG A 169 4.59 -17.16 -1.29
CA ARG A 169 4.00 -16.30 -0.23
C ARG A 169 4.32 -14.82 -0.44
N LYS A 170 3.58 -13.94 0.22
CA LYS A 170 3.84 -12.50 0.20
C LYS A 170 4.92 -12.17 1.24
N LEU A 171 6.17 -12.25 0.83
CA LEU A 171 7.34 -11.90 1.63
C LEU A 171 7.68 -10.42 1.47
N GLY A 172 8.36 -9.86 2.48
CA GLY A 172 8.90 -8.51 2.43
C GLY A 172 9.95 -8.30 3.52
N THR A 173 10.94 -7.47 3.21
CA THR A 173 11.93 -6.99 4.17
C THR A 173 11.22 -6.11 5.21
N ASP A 174 11.53 -6.32 6.49
CA ASP A 174 10.98 -5.52 7.57
C ASP A 174 11.38 -4.05 7.43
N THR A 175 10.42 -3.15 7.69
CA THR A 175 10.64 -1.70 7.59
C THR A 175 11.80 -1.25 8.47
N GLU A 176 11.93 -1.80 9.66
CA GLU A 176 12.97 -1.50 10.65
C GLU A 176 14.38 -1.87 10.18
N HIS A 177 14.50 -2.75 9.20
CA HIS A 177 15.79 -3.22 8.71
C HIS A 177 16.36 -2.39 7.55
N PHE A 178 15.58 -1.49 6.95
CA PHE A 178 16.03 -0.68 5.83
C PHE A 178 17.28 0.17 6.13
N HIS A 179 17.47 0.59 7.40
CA HIS A 179 18.67 1.33 7.80
C HIS A 179 19.97 0.55 7.63
N LYS A 180 19.92 -0.77 7.48
CA LYS A 180 21.09 -1.63 7.28
C LYS A 180 21.49 -1.78 5.81
N ALA A 181 20.63 -1.35 4.88
CA ALA A 181 20.91 -1.42 3.46
C ALA A 181 22.11 -0.53 3.07
N ARG A 182 22.84 -0.95 2.05
CA ARG A 182 23.89 -0.18 1.37
C ARG A 182 23.44 0.33 0.02
N LEU A 183 22.46 -0.32 -0.57
CA LEU A 183 21.79 0.14 -1.78
C LEU A 183 20.27 -0.01 -1.61
N ILE A 184 19.55 1.07 -1.89
CA ILE A 184 18.10 1.11 -1.83
C ILE A 184 17.57 1.49 -3.22
N LEU A 185 16.78 0.62 -3.83
CA LEU A 185 16.06 0.92 -5.07
C LEU A 185 14.61 1.23 -4.70
N ALA A 186 14.18 2.49 -4.83
CA ALA A 186 12.76 2.85 -4.71
C ALA A 186 12.11 2.80 -6.10
N TRP A 187 11.40 1.71 -6.38
CA TRP A 187 10.83 1.41 -7.70
C TRP A 187 9.33 1.64 -7.71
N GLY A 188 8.86 2.65 -8.44
CA GLY A 188 7.47 3.09 -8.44
C GLY A 188 6.97 3.47 -7.05
N ALA A 189 7.86 4.00 -6.20
CA ALA A 189 7.63 4.21 -4.78
C ALA A 189 7.99 5.63 -4.32
N ASN A 190 7.00 6.49 -4.19
CA ASN A 190 7.17 7.84 -3.64
C ASN A 190 7.16 7.80 -2.09
N VAL A 191 8.20 7.20 -1.50
CA VAL A 191 8.30 6.92 -0.06
C VAL A 191 8.08 8.16 0.80
N HIS A 192 8.74 9.27 0.45
CA HIS A 192 8.65 10.53 1.21
C HIS A 192 7.24 11.13 1.28
N SER A 193 6.31 10.67 0.43
CA SER A 193 4.92 11.14 0.43
C SER A 193 3.91 10.10 0.90
N ASN A 194 4.14 8.82 0.60
CA ASN A 194 3.14 7.77 0.76
C ASN A 194 3.50 6.70 1.81
N ASN A 195 4.78 6.64 2.22
CA ASN A 195 5.28 5.70 3.23
C ASN A 195 6.28 6.43 4.14
N ILE A 196 5.80 7.51 4.73
CA ILE A 196 6.65 8.53 5.34
C ILE A 196 7.47 8.01 6.53
N HIS A 197 6.99 6.98 7.23
CA HIS A 197 7.71 6.40 8.38
C HIS A 197 8.85 5.47 7.96
N LEU A 198 8.90 5.03 6.69
CA LEU A 198 10.07 4.36 6.14
C LEU A 198 11.19 5.37 5.84
N TRP A 199 10.86 6.64 5.58
CA TRP A 199 11.84 7.66 5.19
C TRP A 199 12.97 7.84 6.21
N PRO A 200 12.73 7.93 7.53
CA PRO A 200 13.81 7.98 8.53
C PRO A 200 14.79 6.80 8.49
N GLN A 201 14.32 5.61 8.13
CA GLN A 201 15.19 4.43 7.97
C GLN A 201 16.08 4.57 6.73
N ILE A 202 15.53 5.08 5.64
CA ILE A 202 16.30 5.40 4.42
C ILE A 202 17.33 6.48 4.69
N GLU A 203 16.96 7.55 5.39
CA GLU A 203 17.90 8.61 5.77
C GLU A 203 19.02 8.09 6.67
N GLN A 204 18.71 7.20 7.61
CA GLN A 204 19.73 6.58 8.45
C GLN A 204 20.71 5.75 7.59
N ALA A 205 20.19 4.89 6.70
CA ALA A 205 21.04 4.13 5.77
C ALA A 205 21.96 5.05 4.95
N ARG A 206 21.42 6.17 4.44
CA ARG A 206 22.20 7.14 3.65
C ARG A 206 23.27 7.86 4.47
N ARG A 207 22.98 8.23 5.73
CA ARG A 207 24.01 8.76 6.64
C ARG A 207 25.14 7.75 6.86
N ASP A 208 24.81 6.46 6.83
CA ASP A 208 25.76 5.36 6.96
C ASP A 208 26.39 4.93 5.62
N GLY A 209 26.23 5.75 4.57
CA GLY A 209 26.87 5.57 3.26
C GLY A 209 26.06 4.79 2.21
N ALA A 210 24.79 4.48 2.46
CA ALA A 210 23.93 3.85 1.46
C ALA A 210 23.57 4.80 0.32
N ARG A 211 23.42 4.23 -0.88
CA ARG A 211 22.91 4.93 -2.06
C ARG A 211 21.41 4.70 -2.22
N LEU A 212 20.66 5.75 -2.55
CA LEU A 212 19.26 5.70 -2.92
C LEU A 212 19.12 5.96 -4.43
N ILE A 213 18.62 4.97 -5.17
CA ILE A 213 18.27 5.09 -6.58
C ILE A 213 16.76 5.01 -6.71
N VAL A 214 16.15 5.96 -7.41
CA VAL A 214 14.71 5.99 -7.66
C VAL A 214 14.44 5.68 -9.13
N ILE A 215 13.55 4.73 -9.38
CA ILE A 215 13.03 4.37 -10.69
C ILE A 215 11.55 4.76 -10.71
N ASP A 216 11.22 5.86 -11.39
CA ASP A 216 9.87 6.42 -11.42
C ASP A 216 9.71 7.29 -12.66
N PRO A 217 8.57 7.27 -13.37
CA PRO A 217 8.34 8.07 -14.57
C PRO A 217 8.54 9.58 -14.38
N TYR A 218 8.30 10.09 -13.18
CA TYR A 218 8.48 11.52 -12.92
C TYR A 218 9.29 11.80 -11.63
N ALA A 219 9.85 13.00 -11.53
CA ALA A 219 10.65 13.42 -10.39
C ALA A 219 9.79 13.68 -9.15
N THR A 220 9.42 12.60 -8.45
CA THR A 220 8.69 12.65 -7.17
C THR A 220 9.52 13.35 -6.08
N ARG A 221 8.90 13.60 -4.91
CA ARG A 221 9.67 14.11 -3.76
C ARG A 221 10.81 13.16 -3.37
N THR A 222 10.58 11.86 -3.45
CA THR A 222 11.61 10.84 -3.19
C THR A 222 12.71 10.91 -4.23
N ALA A 223 12.36 11.03 -5.51
CA ALA A 223 13.32 11.13 -6.61
C ALA A 223 14.23 12.37 -6.52
N ARG A 224 13.67 13.51 -6.09
CA ARG A 224 14.45 14.75 -5.90
C ARG A 224 15.46 14.68 -4.75
N LEU A 225 15.28 13.75 -3.83
CA LEU A 225 16.15 13.52 -2.69
C LEU A 225 17.11 12.35 -2.91
N ALA A 226 16.96 11.61 -4.02
CA ALA A 226 17.76 10.45 -4.35
C ALA A 226 19.15 10.84 -4.91
N ASP A 227 20.09 9.91 -4.82
CA ASP A 227 21.41 10.06 -5.44
C ASP A 227 21.34 9.89 -6.96
N THR A 228 20.36 9.11 -7.44
CA THR A 228 20.08 8.91 -8.86
C THR A 228 18.59 8.75 -9.09
N HIS A 229 18.05 9.43 -10.09
CA HIS A 229 16.70 9.24 -10.60
C HIS A 229 16.76 8.72 -12.03
N LEU A 230 16.12 7.57 -12.25
CA LEU A 230 15.95 6.96 -13.58
C LEU A 230 14.49 7.15 -14.01
N ALA A 231 14.26 8.13 -14.90
CA ALA A 231 12.94 8.45 -15.42
C ALA A 231 12.57 7.42 -16.51
N ILE A 232 11.90 6.35 -16.09
CA ILE A 232 11.49 5.25 -16.97
C ILE A 232 10.21 5.61 -17.73
N HIS A 233 10.08 5.18 -18.98
CA HIS A 233 8.81 5.24 -19.69
C HIS A 233 7.75 4.39 -18.97
N PRO A 234 6.52 4.90 -18.73
CA PRO A 234 5.47 4.14 -18.07
C PRO A 234 5.21 2.77 -18.71
N GLY A 235 5.11 1.71 -17.90
CA GLY A 235 4.80 0.36 -18.37
C GLY A 235 5.97 -0.44 -18.92
N THR A 236 7.20 0.08 -18.83
CA THR A 236 8.40 -0.63 -19.36
C THR A 236 9.27 -1.24 -18.24
N ASP A 237 8.74 -1.30 -17.03
CA ASP A 237 9.41 -1.85 -15.85
C ASP A 237 9.85 -3.31 -16.04
N THR A 238 9.03 -4.12 -16.72
CA THR A 238 9.37 -5.51 -17.08
C THR A 238 10.64 -5.57 -17.90
N ALA A 239 10.75 -4.72 -18.94
CA ALA A 239 11.92 -4.68 -19.81
C ALA A 239 13.18 -4.28 -19.02
N LEU A 240 13.07 -3.28 -18.13
CA LEU A 240 14.19 -2.89 -17.28
C LEU A 240 14.61 -4.04 -16.36
N ALA A 241 13.70 -4.68 -15.65
CA ALA A 241 14.00 -5.76 -14.72
C ALA A 241 14.66 -6.97 -15.44
N LEU A 242 14.14 -7.37 -16.60
CA LEU A 242 14.73 -8.45 -17.41
C LEU A 242 16.10 -8.05 -17.98
N GLY A 243 16.28 -6.78 -18.36
CA GLY A 243 17.58 -6.27 -18.79
C GLY A 243 18.63 -6.26 -17.68
N LEU A 244 18.24 -5.91 -16.46
CA LEU A 244 19.14 -6.03 -15.30
C LEU A 244 19.56 -7.48 -15.09
N MET A 245 18.60 -8.43 -15.17
CA MET A 245 18.90 -9.86 -15.06
C MET A 245 19.77 -10.36 -16.21
N HIS A 246 19.54 -9.89 -17.45
CA HIS A 246 20.41 -10.20 -18.60
C HIS A 246 21.86 -9.82 -18.29
N ILE A 247 22.11 -8.60 -17.82
CA ILE A 247 23.48 -8.12 -17.53
C ILE A 247 24.08 -8.92 -16.35
N ILE A 248 23.33 -9.15 -15.29
CA ILE A 248 23.79 -9.93 -14.13
C ILE A 248 24.22 -11.32 -14.57
N LEU A 249 23.43 -12.01 -15.40
CA LEU A 249 23.73 -13.36 -15.87
C LEU A 249 24.83 -13.38 -16.96
N ARG A 250 24.91 -12.38 -17.84
CA ARG A 250 25.96 -12.22 -18.84
C ARG A 250 27.33 -12.05 -18.18
N ASP A 251 27.38 -11.21 -17.15
CA ASP A 251 28.62 -10.84 -16.48
C ASP A 251 28.94 -11.77 -15.29
N GLN A 252 28.14 -12.83 -15.08
CA GLN A 252 28.30 -13.82 -14.01
C GLN A 252 28.32 -13.17 -12.59
N LEU A 253 27.42 -12.22 -12.38
CA LEU A 253 27.28 -11.48 -11.12
C LEU A 253 26.16 -12.03 -10.20
N GLU A 254 25.50 -13.12 -10.62
CA GLU A 254 24.53 -13.82 -9.79
C GLU A 254 25.24 -14.52 -8.61
N ASP A 255 24.58 -14.64 -7.47
CA ASP A 255 25.06 -15.49 -6.38
C ASP A 255 24.82 -16.95 -6.74
N GLN A 256 25.87 -17.61 -7.29
CA GLN A 256 25.78 -18.97 -7.80
C GLN A 256 25.47 -19.98 -6.69
N ALA A 257 26.05 -19.80 -5.50
CA ALA A 257 25.82 -20.70 -4.36
C ALA A 257 24.37 -20.61 -3.87
N TRP A 258 23.87 -19.39 -3.72
CA TRP A 258 22.49 -19.12 -3.34
C TRP A 258 21.49 -19.64 -4.38
N THR A 259 21.70 -19.29 -5.64
CA THR A 259 20.78 -19.67 -6.73
C THR A 259 20.69 -21.17 -6.90
N ALA A 260 21.79 -21.89 -6.74
CA ALA A 260 21.81 -23.36 -6.81
C ALA A 260 20.99 -24.03 -5.72
N GLN A 261 20.94 -23.42 -4.52
CA GLN A 261 20.25 -24.01 -3.35
C GLN A 261 18.80 -23.52 -3.20
N HIS A 262 18.51 -22.28 -3.61
CA HIS A 262 17.28 -21.59 -3.23
C HIS A 262 16.41 -21.16 -4.41
N THR A 263 16.82 -21.43 -5.65
CA THR A 263 16.03 -21.06 -6.81
C THR A 263 15.75 -22.26 -7.73
N HIS A 264 14.71 -22.10 -8.53
CA HIS A 264 14.36 -23.05 -9.58
C HIS A 264 14.16 -22.29 -10.90
N GLY A 265 14.57 -22.91 -12.04
CA GLY A 265 14.35 -22.34 -13.36
C GLY A 265 15.43 -21.35 -13.83
N LEU A 266 16.62 -21.31 -13.21
CA LEU A 266 17.71 -20.43 -13.64
C LEU A 266 18.16 -20.65 -15.11
N PRO A 267 18.27 -21.89 -15.65
CA PRO A 267 18.57 -22.09 -17.07
C PRO A 267 17.52 -21.46 -17.99
N GLN A 268 16.24 -21.65 -17.67
CA GLN A 268 15.13 -21.07 -18.44
C GLN A 268 15.14 -19.54 -18.37
N LEU A 269 15.44 -18.97 -17.20
CA LEU A 269 15.59 -17.52 -17.04
C LEU A 269 16.74 -17.01 -17.91
N ARG A 270 17.88 -17.68 -17.94
CA ARG A 270 19.05 -17.29 -18.73
C ARG A 270 18.73 -17.25 -20.23
N GLU A 271 17.99 -18.21 -20.73
CA GLU A 271 17.48 -18.20 -22.10
C GLU A 271 16.49 -17.06 -22.34
N HIS A 272 15.51 -16.93 -21.44
CA HIS A 272 14.44 -15.94 -21.57
C HIS A 272 14.93 -14.50 -21.58
N VAL A 273 15.96 -14.16 -20.81
CA VAL A 273 16.50 -12.79 -20.77
C VAL A 273 17.45 -12.46 -21.92
N GLY A 274 17.82 -13.45 -22.76
CA GLY A 274 18.72 -13.25 -23.88
C GLY A 274 18.40 -12.04 -24.77
N PRO A 275 17.16 -11.85 -25.24
CA PRO A 275 16.74 -10.73 -26.06
C PRO A 275 16.78 -9.35 -25.37
N TYR A 276 16.80 -9.31 -24.04
CA TYR A 276 16.74 -8.06 -23.27
C TYR A 276 18.12 -7.42 -23.12
N THR A 277 18.79 -7.19 -24.26
CA THR A 277 20.10 -6.54 -24.29
C THR A 277 20.02 -5.09 -23.77
N PRO A 278 21.12 -4.52 -23.26
CA PRO A 278 21.12 -3.13 -22.78
C PRO A 278 20.62 -2.12 -23.84
N ALA A 279 20.91 -2.34 -25.11
CA ALA A 279 20.46 -1.49 -26.22
C ALA A 279 18.92 -1.60 -26.41
N PHE A 280 18.38 -2.83 -26.40
CA PHE A 280 16.92 -3.05 -26.48
C PHE A 280 16.21 -2.37 -25.31
N VAL A 281 16.71 -2.57 -24.08
CA VAL A 281 16.11 -2.00 -22.87
C VAL A 281 16.19 -0.48 -22.87
N ALA A 282 17.31 0.11 -23.32
CA ALA A 282 17.45 1.56 -23.44
C ALA A 282 16.41 2.15 -24.39
N ASN A 283 16.20 1.52 -25.53
CA ASN A 283 15.19 1.94 -26.51
C ASN A 283 13.77 1.84 -25.93
N ALA A 284 13.46 0.77 -25.19
CA ALA A 284 12.13 0.56 -24.60
C ALA A 284 11.85 1.52 -23.44
N THR A 285 12.83 1.73 -22.58
CA THR A 285 12.64 2.43 -21.28
C THR A 285 12.95 3.91 -21.33
N GLY A 286 13.69 4.38 -22.33
CA GLY A 286 14.23 5.74 -22.38
C GLY A 286 15.44 5.98 -21.44
N ILE A 287 15.92 4.94 -20.75
CA ILE A 287 17.09 5.02 -19.86
C ILE A 287 18.35 4.71 -20.66
N ALA A 288 19.39 5.54 -20.51
CA ALA A 288 20.65 5.34 -21.22
C ALA A 288 21.28 3.96 -20.90
N THR A 289 21.83 3.29 -21.92
CA THR A 289 22.47 1.97 -21.82
C THR A 289 23.49 1.90 -20.68
N GLN A 290 24.35 2.92 -20.54
CA GLN A 290 25.35 2.99 -19.50
C GLN A 290 24.73 3.05 -18.09
N ALA A 291 23.59 3.72 -17.93
CA ALA A 291 22.88 3.80 -16.62
C ALA A 291 22.27 2.44 -16.27
N ILE A 292 21.73 1.70 -17.26
CA ILE A 292 21.20 0.35 -17.06
C ILE A 292 22.31 -0.61 -16.63
N GLU A 293 23.46 -0.59 -17.32
CA GLU A 293 24.61 -1.42 -16.96
C GLU A 293 25.16 -1.08 -15.56
N SER A 294 25.29 0.21 -15.26
CA SER A 294 25.74 0.67 -13.93
C SER A 294 24.78 0.24 -12.83
N LEU A 295 23.46 0.31 -13.07
CA LEU A 295 22.45 -0.13 -12.11
C LEU A 295 22.53 -1.65 -11.87
N ALA A 296 22.64 -2.44 -12.93
CA ALA A 296 22.72 -3.90 -12.81
C ALA A 296 23.92 -4.33 -11.99
N ARG A 297 25.12 -3.79 -12.31
CA ARG A 297 26.36 -4.07 -11.56
C ARG A 297 26.26 -3.61 -10.11
N ALA A 298 25.80 -2.37 -9.88
CA ALA A 298 25.65 -1.85 -8.52
C ALA A 298 24.69 -2.72 -7.69
N TYR A 299 23.56 -3.15 -8.27
CA TYR A 299 22.61 -3.99 -7.58
C TYR A 299 23.16 -5.39 -7.24
N ALA A 300 23.91 -5.98 -8.15
CA ALA A 300 24.46 -7.32 -7.96
C ALA A 300 25.67 -7.36 -7.01
N THR A 301 26.42 -6.25 -6.89
CA THR A 301 27.68 -6.25 -6.12
C THR A 301 27.63 -5.46 -4.81
N THR A 302 26.54 -4.75 -4.53
CA THR A 302 26.36 -4.01 -3.28
C THR A 302 25.46 -4.78 -2.33
N HIS A 303 25.96 -5.13 -1.16
CA HIS A 303 25.20 -5.86 -0.13
C HIS A 303 25.23 -5.15 1.20
N PRO A 304 24.13 -5.10 1.96
CA PRO A 304 22.77 -5.49 1.59
C PRO A 304 22.15 -4.55 0.57
N ALA A 305 21.43 -5.09 -0.44
CA ALA A 305 20.62 -4.33 -1.37
C ALA A 305 19.13 -4.62 -1.18
N VAL A 306 18.30 -3.58 -1.14
CA VAL A 306 16.86 -3.73 -0.96
C VAL A 306 16.08 -2.98 -2.02
N ILE A 307 15.01 -3.60 -2.52
CA ILE A 307 14.06 -2.97 -3.44
C ILE A 307 12.79 -2.60 -2.65
N ARG A 308 12.51 -1.30 -2.53
CA ARG A 308 11.18 -0.81 -2.13
C ARG A 308 10.33 -0.64 -3.37
N MET A 309 9.62 -1.69 -3.76
CA MET A 309 8.62 -1.64 -4.83
C MET A 309 7.29 -1.15 -4.25
N ASN A 310 6.52 -0.38 -5.02
CA ASN A 310 5.16 0.00 -4.63
C ASN A 310 4.18 -0.22 -5.78
N TYR A 311 2.92 -0.03 -5.50
CA TYR A 311 1.82 -0.31 -6.42
C TYR A 311 1.79 0.57 -7.67
N GLY A 312 2.62 1.63 -7.75
CA GLY A 312 2.86 2.37 -8.99
C GLY A 312 3.30 1.47 -10.15
N VAL A 313 4.16 0.47 -9.88
CA VAL A 313 4.65 -0.50 -10.87
C VAL A 313 3.51 -1.28 -11.55
N GLN A 314 2.49 -1.66 -10.81
CA GLN A 314 1.39 -2.50 -11.34
C GLN A 314 0.24 -1.70 -12.00
N ARG A 315 0.40 -0.37 -12.21
CA ARG A 315 -0.64 0.49 -12.82
C ARG A 315 -0.55 0.55 -14.34
N SER A 316 0.08 -0.42 -14.95
CA SER A 316 0.17 -0.61 -16.39
C SER A 316 -0.44 -1.96 -16.80
N GLU A 317 -0.71 -2.15 -18.10
CA GLU A 317 -1.29 -3.37 -18.65
C GLU A 317 -0.50 -4.63 -18.26
N ASN A 318 0.84 -4.55 -18.25
CA ASN A 318 1.75 -5.64 -17.88
C ASN A 318 2.26 -5.54 -16.42
N GLY A 319 1.61 -4.78 -15.56
CA GLY A 319 2.08 -4.47 -14.21
C GLY A 319 2.30 -5.69 -13.31
N GLY A 320 1.53 -6.76 -13.49
CA GLY A 320 1.76 -8.03 -12.80
C GLY A 320 3.06 -8.69 -13.23
N ALA A 321 3.36 -8.70 -14.53
CA ALA A 321 4.63 -9.22 -15.07
C ALA A 321 5.82 -8.37 -14.60
N ALA A 322 5.65 -7.04 -14.53
CA ALA A 322 6.67 -6.12 -14.00
C ALA A 322 6.98 -6.43 -12.54
N ALA A 323 5.97 -6.53 -11.69
CA ALA A 323 6.15 -6.87 -10.28
C ALA A 323 6.81 -8.24 -10.10
N ARG A 324 6.45 -9.23 -10.93
CA ARG A 324 7.07 -10.57 -10.94
C ARG A 324 8.54 -10.51 -11.33
N ALA A 325 8.89 -9.82 -12.41
CA ALA A 325 10.27 -9.68 -12.86
C ALA A 325 11.13 -8.97 -11.81
N ILE A 326 10.64 -7.87 -11.22
CA ILE A 326 11.35 -7.17 -10.14
C ILE A 326 11.55 -8.09 -8.92
N ALA A 327 10.55 -8.90 -8.57
CA ALA A 327 10.64 -9.83 -7.45
C ALA A 327 11.70 -10.93 -7.65
N MET A 328 12.07 -11.27 -8.88
CA MET A 328 13.13 -12.25 -9.14
C MET A 328 14.55 -11.71 -8.88
N LEU A 329 14.76 -10.39 -8.92
CA LEU A 329 16.08 -9.78 -8.73
C LEU A 329 16.75 -10.15 -7.39
N PRO A 330 16.08 -10.07 -6.22
CA PRO A 330 16.67 -10.47 -4.95
C PRO A 330 17.00 -11.96 -4.87
N ALA A 331 16.24 -12.81 -5.56
CA ALA A 331 16.50 -14.24 -5.63
C ALA A 331 17.78 -14.54 -6.44
N LEU A 332 18.00 -13.77 -7.53
CA LEU A 332 19.16 -13.95 -8.41
C LEU A 332 20.48 -13.53 -7.73
N THR A 333 20.44 -12.44 -6.94
CA THR A 333 21.64 -11.88 -6.29
C THR A 333 21.85 -12.32 -4.85
N GLY A 334 21.03 -13.24 -4.33
CA GLY A 334 21.12 -13.66 -2.94
C GLY A 334 20.81 -12.57 -1.92
N ALA A 335 20.13 -11.50 -2.31
CA ALA A 335 19.88 -10.34 -1.44
C ALA A 335 19.08 -10.69 -0.17
N TRP A 336 18.30 -11.78 -0.19
CA TRP A 336 17.54 -12.28 0.95
C TRP A 336 18.41 -12.87 2.08
N GLN A 337 19.69 -13.15 1.85
CA GLN A 337 20.62 -13.64 2.87
C GLN A 337 20.99 -12.55 3.89
N HIS A 338 20.77 -11.29 3.54
CA HIS A 338 21.25 -10.15 4.29
C HIS A 338 20.12 -9.42 5.02
N ILE A 339 20.28 -9.16 6.32
CA ILE A 339 19.38 -8.26 7.04
C ILE A 339 19.47 -6.87 6.41
N GLY A 340 18.33 -6.33 5.96
CA GLY A 340 18.27 -5.08 5.20
C GLY A 340 18.39 -5.24 3.70
N GLY A 341 18.47 -6.49 3.22
CA GLY A 341 18.38 -6.85 1.79
C GLY A 341 17.01 -7.39 1.40
N GLY A 342 16.84 -7.74 0.13
CA GLY A 342 15.62 -8.33 -0.40
C GLY A 342 14.68 -7.33 -1.06
N LEU A 343 13.38 -7.48 -0.83
CA LEU A 343 12.33 -6.65 -1.44
C LEU A 343 11.19 -6.39 -0.45
N GLN A 344 10.58 -5.22 -0.53
CA GLN A 344 9.32 -4.92 0.15
C GLN A 344 8.32 -4.32 -0.83
N LEU A 345 7.20 -5.00 -1.06
CA LEU A 345 5.99 -4.45 -1.69
C LEU A 345 4.93 -4.19 -0.62
N SER A 346 4.58 -5.23 0.14
CA SER A 346 3.57 -5.19 1.19
C SER A 346 3.91 -6.21 2.28
N THR A 347 3.66 -5.84 3.52
CA THR A 347 3.76 -6.74 4.68
C THR A 347 2.40 -7.21 5.18
N SER A 348 1.31 -6.93 4.43
CA SER A 348 -0.06 -7.28 4.84
C SER A 348 -0.32 -8.79 4.96
N GLY A 349 0.56 -9.63 4.42
CA GLY A 349 0.51 -11.08 4.60
C GLY A 349 1.17 -11.62 5.87
N ALA A 350 1.77 -10.74 6.69
CA ALA A 350 2.42 -11.15 7.95
C ALA A 350 1.42 -11.66 9.00
N PHE A 351 0.16 -11.18 8.92
CA PHE A 351 -0.92 -11.59 9.80
C PHE A 351 -2.11 -12.10 8.97
N SER A 352 -2.74 -13.14 9.45
CA SER A 352 -3.97 -13.67 8.89
C SER A 352 -5.07 -13.69 9.94
N PHE A 353 -6.30 -13.40 9.49
CA PHE A 353 -7.52 -13.58 10.27
C PHE A 353 -8.33 -14.72 9.64
N ASP A 354 -9.10 -15.41 10.44
CA ASP A 354 -10.11 -16.35 9.92
C ASP A 354 -11.26 -15.54 9.27
N LYS A 355 -11.03 -15.18 8.01
CA LYS A 355 -12.02 -14.43 7.22
C LYS A 355 -13.29 -15.23 7.00
N LYS A 356 -13.21 -16.56 6.88
CA LYS A 356 -14.36 -17.40 6.71
C LYS A 356 -15.30 -17.29 7.91
N ALA A 357 -14.77 -17.37 9.12
CA ALA A 357 -15.56 -17.19 10.34
C ALA A 357 -16.12 -15.77 10.50
N LEU A 358 -15.41 -14.74 9.99
CA LEU A 358 -15.88 -13.36 10.01
C LEU A 358 -16.98 -13.10 8.97
N GLU A 359 -16.77 -13.50 7.76
CA GLU A 359 -17.58 -13.17 6.58
C GLU A 359 -18.74 -14.13 6.38
N MET A 360 -18.65 -15.38 6.86
CA MET A 360 -19.65 -16.46 6.76
C MET A 360 -20.17 -16.62 5.32
N PRO A 361 -19.32 -17.00 4.34
CA PRO A 361 -19.75 -17.16 2.94
C PRO A 361 -20.82 -18.25 2.74
N GLU A 362 -20.94 -19.17 3.68
CA GLU A 362 -21.96 -20.21 3.69
C GLU A 362 -23.40 -19.68 3.91
N LEU A 363 -23.56 -18.40 4.18
CA LEU A 363 -24.87 -17.75 4.27
C LEU A 363 -25.47 -17.35 2.91
N MET A 364 -24.67 -17.46 1.84
CA MET A 364 -25.13 -17.16 0.47
C MET A 364 -26.06 -18.23 -0.07
#